data_ac7a3db63fde5791b18c2660c75e3132
#
_entry.id   ac7a3db63fde5791b18c2660c75e3132
#
_cell.length_a   1.000
_cell.length_b   1.000
_cell.length_c   1.000
_cell.angle_alpha   90.00
_cell.angle_beta   90.00
_cell.angle_gamma   90.00
#
_symmetry.space_group_name_H-M   'P 1'
#
loop_
_entity.id
_entity.type
_entity.pdbx_description
1 polymer ?
#
loop_
_entity_poly.entity_id
_entity_poly.type
_entity_poly.pdbx_seq_one_letter_code
_entity_poly.pdbx_strand_id
1 'polypeptide(L)'
;MAPRSESGYDIFHDKSNEVTYKRVLPGQFVIHLRSFQGGFAHSSVEGICSPAYTVFGFKEDDKHDDYYWKYIFMSKAFINRLKLITYGIRDGRSISFKEFMGMNFVFPSYEEQKQISIFFRTIDKQISLEEQKLESLKRIKSACLDKMFV
;
A
#
# COMPACT_ATOMS: atom_id res chain seq x y z
N MET A 1 -0.95 -3.98 -0.21
CA MET A 1 -2.07 -4.64 0.52
C MET A 1 -1.50 -5.83 1.26
N ALA A 2 -1.92 -6.07 2.49
CA ALA A 2 -1.52 -7.25 3.23
C ALA A 2 -2.59 -8.36 3.05
N PRO A 3 -2.21 -9.64 3.04
CA PRO A 3 -3.15 -10.74 3.09
C PRO A 3 -4.06 -10.65 4.32
N ARG A 4 -5.28 -11.16 4.22
CA ARG A 4 -6.25 -11.14 5.33
C ARG A 4 -5.68 -11.80 6.60
N SER A 5 -4.92 -12.88 6.43
CA SER A 5 -4.22 -13.59 7.52
C SER A 5 -3.20 -12.74 8.28
N GLU A 6 -2.72 -11.66 7.67
CA GLU A 6 -1.71 -10.76 8.24
C GLU A 6 -2.31 -9.42 8.71
N SER A 7 -3.59 -9.17 8.43
CA SER A 7 -4.23 -7.88 8.71
C SER A 7 -4.53 -7.63 10.20
N GLY A 8 -4.53 -8.67 11.03
CA GLY A 8 -4.88 -8.58 12.45
C GLY A 8 -6.35 -8.23 12.74
N TYR A 9 -7.17 -8.07 11.71
CA TYR A 9 -8.59 -7.75 11.82
C TYR A 9 -9.44 -8.84 11.19
N ASP A 10 -10.47 -9.29 11.89
CA ASP A 10 -11.54 -10.08 11.30
C ASP A 10 -12.41 -9.18 10.41
N ILE A 11 -12.14 -9.22 9.11
CA ILE A 11 -12.97 -8.51 8.14
C ILE A 11 -14.21 -9.38 7.89
N PHE A 12 -15.28 -9.05 8.58
CA PHE A 12 -16.61 -9.63 8.27
C PHE A 12 -17.01 -9.16 6.88
N HIS A 13 -17.19 -10.10 5.97
CA HIS A 13 -17.79 -9.85 4.67
C HIS A 13 -18.83 -10.92 4.39
N ASP A 14 -19.91 -10.54 3.76
CA ASP A 14 -20.91 -11.46 3.29
C ASP A 14 -20.39 -12.14 2.01
N LYS A 15 -20.20 -13.47 2.08
CA LYS A 15 -19.72 -14.27 0.94
C LYS A 15 -20.62 -14.15 -0.28
N SER A 16 -21.92 -13.87 -0.10
CA SER A 16 -22.87 -13.67 -1.20
C SER A 16 -22.52 -12.45 -2.06
N ASN A 17 -21.81 -11.47 -1.48
CA ASN A 17 -21.41 -10.22 -2.14
C ASN A 17 -20.03 -10.30 -2.82
N GLU A 18 -19.29 -11.39 -2.67
CA GLU A 18 -17.95 -11.55 -3.28
C GLU A 18 -17.97 -11.39 -4.81
N VAL A 19 -19.07 -11.77 -5.46
CA VAL A 19 -19.26 -11.62 -6.91
C VAL A 19 -19.20 -10.16 -7.36
N THR A 20 -19.50 -9.22 -6.46
CA THR A 20 -19.49 -7.78 -6.76
C THR A 20 -18.11 -7.15 -6.54
N TYR A 21 -17.20 -7.84 -5.88
CA TYR A 21 -15.86 -7.30 -5.55
C TYR A 21 -14.97 -7.26 -6.79
N LYS A 22 -14.10 -6.27 -6.82
CA LYS A 22 -13.11 -6.13 -7.88
C LYS A 22 -11.89 -7.00 -7.60
N ARG A 23 -11.48 -7.78 -8.59
CA ARG A 23 -10.22 -8.53 -8.55
C ARG A 23 -9.05 -7.56 -8.61
N VAL A 24 -8.04 -7.84 -7.80
CA VAL A 24 -6.77 -7.10 -7.76
C VAL A 24 -5.65 -8.09 -8.02
N LEU A 25 -4.83 -7.82 -9.00
CA LEU A 25 -3.68 -8.64 -9.38
C LEU A 25 -2.37 -8.10 -8.75
N PRO A 26 -1.34 -8.94 -8.63
CA PRO A 26 0.00 -8.46 -8.27
C PRO A 26 0.45 -7.33 -9.19
N GLY A 27 1.13 -6.33 -8.65
CA GLY A 27 1.58 -5.15 -9.38
C GLY A 27 0.53 -4.05 -9.54
N GLN A 28 -0.74 -4.31 -9.20
CA GLN A 28 -1.80 -3.32 -9.28
C GLN A 28 -1.90 -2.44 -8.04
N PHE A 29 -2.53 -1.30 -8.23
CA PHE A 29 -2.76 -0.28 -7.22
C PHE A 29 -4.25 -0.12 -6.95
N VAL A 30 -4.57 0.21 -5.69
CA VAL A 30 -5.93 0.47 -5.24
C VAL A 30 -6.02 1.87 -4.64
N ILE A 31 -6.94 2.67 -5.16
CA ILE A 31 -7.26 4.00 -4.63
C ILE A 31 -8.42 3.85 -3.66
N HIS A 32 -8.16 4.18 -2.39
CA HIS A 32 -9.19 4.24 -1.36
C HIS A 32 -10.00 5.54 -1.47
N LEU A 33 -11.32 5.45 -1.31
CA LEU A 33 -12.21 6.61 -1.46
C LEU A 33 -11.95 7.73 -0.46
N ARG A 34 -11.51 7.42 0.76
CA ARG A 34 -11.47 8.38 1.87
C ARG A 34 -10.12 8.54 2.54
N SER A 35 -9.12 7.77 2.16
CA SER A 35 -7.82 7.79 2.82
C SER A 35 -6.68 7.82 1.81
N PHE A 36 -6.33 9.03 1.37
CA PHE A 36 -5.17 9.25 0.51
C PHE A 36 -3.90 9.61 1.29
N GLN A 37 -3.99 9.74 2.60
CA GLN A 37 -2.87 10.16 3.48
C GLN A 37 -1.72 9.15 3.49
N GLY A 38 -2.00 7.88 3.24
CA GLY A 38 -1.00 6.82 3.08
C GLY A 38 -0.60 6.56 1.63
N GLY A 39 -1.09 7.35 0.66
CA GLY A 39 -0.89 7.09 -0.77
C GLY A 39 -1.82 6.00 -1.30
N PHE A 40 -1.43 5.42 -2.43
CA PHE A 40 -2.18 4.32 -3.04
C PHE A 40 -1.70 2.97 -2.51
N ALA A 41 -2.63 2.05 -2.27
CA ALA A 41 -2.26 0.71 -1.85
C ALA A 41 -1.75 -0.11 -3.03
N HIS A 42 -0.55 -0.67 -2.91
CA HIS A 42 0.04 -1.61 -3.87
C HIS A 42 -0.29 -3.04 -3.47
N SER A 43 -0.59 -3.91 -4.43
CA SER A 43 -0.80 -5.32 -4.18
C SER A 43 0.36 -6.17 -4.71
N SER A 44 0.98 -6.94 -3.83
CA SER A 44 1.99 -7.95 -4.17
C SER A 44 1.41 -9.35 -4.38
N VAL A 45 0.12 -9.51 -4.08
CA VAL A 45 -0.60 -10.79 -4.17
C VAL A 45 -1.92 -10.59 -4.88
N GLU A 46 -2.49 -11.68 -5.39
CA GLU A 46 -3.85 -11.66 -5.91
C GLU A 46 -4.86 -11.57 -4.75
N GLY A 47 -5.92 -10.79 -4.95
CA GLY A 47 -6.98 -10.62 -3.98
C GLY A 47 -8.21 -9.92 -4.55
N ILE A 48 -9.12 -9.55 -3.67
CA ILE A 48 -10.32 -8.79 -4.00
C ILE A 48 -10.41 -7.54 -3.14
N CYS A 49 -11.05 -6.51 -3.66
CA CYS A 49 -11.34 -5.29 -2.91
C CYS A 49 -12.78 -4.81 -3.14
N SER A 50 -13.23 -3.88 -2.30
CA SER A 50 -14.56 -3.28 -2.44
C SER A 50 -14.81 -2.73 -3.85
N PRO A 51 -16.01 -2.90 -4.41
CA PRO A 51 -16.38 -2.33 -5.72
C PRO A 51 -16.28 -0.79 -5.74
N ALA A 52 -16.35 -0.15 -4.59
CA ALA A 52 -16.21 1.28 -4.44
C ALA A 52 -14.78 1.80 -4.72
N TYR A 53 -13.76 0.95 -4.57
CA TYR A 53 -12.37 1.35 -4.82
C TYR A 53 -12.03 1.31 -6.30
N THR A 54 -11.08 2.16 -6.72
CA THR A 54 -10.54 2.12 -8.07
C THR A 54 -9.30 1.27 -8.08
N VAL A 55 -9.28 0.25 -8.96
CA VAL A 55 -8.12 -0.60 -9.22
C VAL A 55 -7.51 -0.17 -10.55
N PHE A 56 -6.20 0.00 -10.59
CA PHE A 56 -5.47 0.33 -11.81
C PHE A 56 -4.08 -0.30 -11.81
N GLY A 57 -3.47 -0.39 -12.98
CA GLY A 57 -2.09 -0.85 -13.19
C GLY A 57 -1.54 -0.22 -14.45
N PHE A 58 -0.28 -0.46 -14.72
CA PHE A 58 0.36 -0.03 -15.96
C PHE A 58 0.00 -1.00 -17.09
N LYS A 59 -0.11 -0.48 -18.31
CA LYS A 59 -0.34 -1.30 -19.50
C LYS A 59 0.95 -1.85 -20.10
N GLU A 60 2.05 -1.16 -19.84
CA GLU A 60 3.39 -1.44 -20.38
C GLU A 60 4.31 -1.85 -19.23
N ASP A 61 4.24 -3.14 -18.87
CA ASP A 61 5.00 -3.68 -17.73
C ASP A 61 6.52 -3.65 -17.95
N ASP A 62 6.95 -3.53 -19.20
CA ASP A 62 8.35 -3.37 -19.60
C ASP A 62 8.92 -1.96 -19.42
N LYS A 63 8.05 -0.97 -19.14
CA LYS A 63 8.44 0.43 -18.92
C LYS A 63 8.25 0.92 -17.48
N HIS A 64 7.51 0.16 -16.68
CA HIS A 64 7.09 0.61 -15.36
C HIS A 64 7.30 -0.48 -14.30
N ASP A 65 8.25 -0.28 -13.40
CA ASP A 65 8.44 -1.13 -12.23
C ASP A 65 7.39 -0.77 -11.15
N ASP A 66 6.53 -1.71 -10.80
CA ASP A 66 5.42 -1.50 -9.88
C ASP A 66 5.87 -1.13 -8.46
N TYR A 67 7.00 -1.66 -7.98
CA TYR A 67 7.55 -1.28 -6.68
C TYR A 67 8.16 0.12 -6.68
N TYR A 68 8.78 0.56 -7.78
CA TYR A 68 9.20 1.94 -7.92
C TYR A 68 8.00 2.89 -7.77
N TRP A 69 6.92 2.62 -8.48
CA TRP A 69 5.71 3.41 -8.40
C TRP A 69 5.01 3.32 -7.05
N LYS A 70 5.10 2.18 -6.36
CA LYS A 70 4.66 2.08 -4.96
C LYS A 70 5.31 3.16 -4.10
N TYR A 71 6.64 3.32 -4.17
CA TYR A 71 7.33 4.33 -3.37
C TYR A 71 6.99 5.75 -3.80
N ILE A 72 6.85 6.00 -5.10
CA ILE A 72 6.38 7.30 -5.60
C ILE A 72 5.00 7.62 -5.02
N PHE A 73 4.02 6.72 -5.13
CA PHE A 73 2.65 6.93 -4.69
C PHE A 73 2.48 7.00 -3.16
N MET A 74 3.46 6.57 -2.41
CA MET A 74 3.51 6.72 -0.94
C MET A 74 4.30 7.96 -0.50
N SER A 75 4.98 8.65 -1.42
CA SER A 75 5.82 9.79 -1.09
C SER A 75 5.01 11.01 -0.63
N LYS A 76 5.57 11.80 0.30
CA LYS A 76 4.96 13.06 0.75
C LYS A 76 4.72 14.04 -0.42
N ALA A 77 5.64 14.07 -1.38
CA ALA A 77 5.52 14.91 -2.57
C ALA A 77 4.27 14.55 -3.39
N PHE A 78 4.07 13.25 -3.66
CA PHE A 78 2.89 12.78 -4.36
C PHE A 78 1.60 13.04 -3.57
N ILE A 79 1.57 12.72 -2.28
CA ILE A 79 0.41 12.96 -1.42
C ILE A 79 0.02 14.44 -1.39
N ASN A 80 0.99 15.35 -1.37
CA ASN A 80 0.72 16.78 -1.44
C ASN A 80 0.14 17.20 -2.80
N ARG A 81 0.59 16.59 -3.90
CA ARG A 81 -0.03 16.82 -5.23
C ARG A 81 -1.47 16.28 -5.27
N LEU A 82 -1.75 15.14 -4.66
CA LEU A 82 -3.11 14.59 -4.57
C LEU A 82 -4.07 15.53 -3.85
N LYS A 83 -3.61 16.28 -2.85
CA LYS A 83 -4.45 17.26 -2.14
C LYS A 83 -5.03 18.35 -3.06
N LEU A 84 -4.36 18.64 -4.18
CA LEU A 84 -4.80 19.66 -5.13
C LEU A 84 -5.93 19.15 -6.04
N ILE A 85 -6.04 17.84 -6.21
CA ILE A 85 -7.04 17.20 -7.08
C ILE A 85 -8.13 16.46 -6.30
N THR A 86 -8.22 16.67 -4.99
CA THR A 86 -9.26 16.04 -4.16
C THR A 86 -10.45 16.97 -3.99
N TYR A 87 -11.65 16.41 -4.13
CA TYR A 87 -12.92 17.10 -3.94
C TYR A 87 -13.59 16.68 -2.62
N GLY A 88 -14.36 17.60 -2.06
CA GLY A 88 -15.22 17.36 -0.90
C GLY A 88 -14.78 18.09 0.36
N ILE A 89 -15.77 18.61 1.11
CA ILE A 89 -15.54 19.49 2.27
C ILE A 89 -15.95 18.84 3.59
N ARG A 90 -16.89 17.90 3.62
CA ARG A 90 -17.50 17.41 4.87
C ARG A 90 -17.18 15.99 5.29
N ASP A 91 -17.25 14.98 4.41
CA ASP A 91 -17.20 13.57 4.82
C ASP A 91 -16.13 12.72 4.15
N GLY A 92 -15.03 13.33 3.80
CA GLY A 92 -13.91 12.64 3.15
C GLY A 92 -13.67 13.18 1.73
N ARG A 93 -12.44 13.56 1.47
CA ARG A 93 -12.00 13.99 0.16
C ARG A 93 -11.87 12.76 -0.74
N SER A 94 -12.57 12.75 -1.85
CA SER A 94 -12.46 11.71 -2.87
C SER A 94 -11.42 12.11 -3.91
N ILE A 95 -10.60 11.15 -4.34
CA ILE A 95 -9.66 11.36 -5.43
C ILE A 95 -10.40 11.13 -6.76
N SER A 96 -10.37 12.14 -7.62
CA SER A 96 -10.84 11.99 -9.00
C SER A 96 -9.81 11.16 -9.79
N PHE A 97 -10.17 9.95 -10.19
CA PHE A 97 -9.29 9.11 -11.02
C PHE A 97 -8.97 9.79 -12.36
N LYS A 98 -9.93 10.51 -12.94
CA LYS A 98 -9.73 11.27 -14.18
C LYS A 98 -8.64 12.34 -14.02
N GLU A 99 -8.64 13.07 -12.92
CA GLU A 99 -7.64 14.09 -12.66
C GLU A 99 -6.29 13.48 -12.30
N PHE A 100 -6.28 12.37 -11.54
CA PHE A 100 -5.06 11.62 -11.32
C PHE A 100 -4.41 11.18 -12.64
N MET A 101 -5.19 10.67 -13.60
CA MET A 101 -4.70 10.29 -14.93
C MET A 101 -4.17 11.46 -15.75
N GLY A 102 -4.59 12.69 -15.43
CA GLY A 102 -4.07 13.93 -16.02
C GLY A 102 -2.76 14.43 -15.40
N MET A 103 -2.28 13.79 -14.34
CA MET A 103 -1.03 14.21 -13.68
C MET A 103 0.19 13.83 -14.52
N ASN A 104 1.08 14.80 -14.73
CA ASN A 104 2.37 14.51 -15.37
C ASN A 104 3.39 14.02 -14.35
N PHE A 105 4.09 12.94 -14.73
CA PHE A 105 5.20 12.37 -13.98
C PHE A 105 6.45 12.37 -14.83
N VAL A 106 7.56 12.79 -14.23
CA VAL A 106 8.90 12.57 -14.77
C VAL A 106 9.48 11.37 -14.02
N PHE A 107 9.92 10.38 -14.73
CA PHE A 107 10.45 9.14 -14.16
C PHE A 107 11.68 8.66 -14.95
N PRO A 108 12.60 7.93 -14.32
CA PRO A 108 13.81 7.46 -14.96
C PRO A 108 13.57 6.25 -15.87
N SER A 109 14.64 5.76 -16.49
CA SER A 109 14.58 4.53 -17.27
C SER A 109 14.11 3.33 -16.44
N TYR A 110 13.55 2.32 -17.11
CA TYR A 110 13.05 1.11 -16.42
C TYR A 110 14.14 0.42 -15.57
N GLU A 111 15.37 0.37 -16.07
CA GLU A 111 16.49 -0.23 -15.32
C GLU A 111 16.82 0.56 -14.05
N GLU A 112 16.75 1.88 -14.11
CA GLU A 112 16.96 2.73 -12.93
C GLU A 112 15.79 2.62 -11.95
N GLN A 113 14.53 2.54 -12.43
CA GLN A 113 13.37 2.25 -11.59
C GLN A 113 13.57 0.97 -10.80
N LYS A 114 14.03 -0.12 -11.45
CA LYS A 114 14.35 -1.39 -10.78
C LYS A 114 15.41 -1.25 -9.70
N GLN A 115 16.49 -0.54 -9.98
CA GLN A 115 17.55 -0.33 -8.99
C GLN A 115 17.04 0.42 -7.77
N ILE A 116 16.26 1.48 -7.99
CA ILE A 116 15.63 2.26 -6.92
C ILE A 116 14.66 1.37 -6.11
N SER A 117 13.84 0.57 -6.77
CA SER A 117 12.88 -0.30 -6.10
C SER A 117 13.57 -1.39 -5.26
N ILE A 118 14.63 -2.00 -5.77
CA ILE A 118 15.45 -2.99 -5.03
C ILE A 118 16.06 -2.34 -3.79
N PHE A 119 16.60 -1.14 -3.91
CA PHE A 119 17.19 -0.41 -2.79
C PHE A 119 16.17 -0.19 -1.66
N PHE A 120 15.00 0.37 -1.97
CA PHE A 120 13.98 0.62 -0.95
C PHE A 120 13.39 -0.67 -0.38
N ARG A 121 13.16 -1.70 -1.20
CA ARG A 121 12.71 -3.03 -0.73
C ARG A 121 13.71 -3.67 0.23
N THR A 122 15.00 -3.47 -0.01
CA THR A 122 16.05 -3.96 0.90
C THR A 122 15.96 -3.26 2.25
N ILE A 123 15.77 -1.93 2.25
CA ILE A 123 15.57 -1.16 3.48
C ILE A 123 14.29 -1.60 4.21
N ASP A 124 13.17 -1.73 3.51
CA ASP A 124 11.91 -2.19 4.09
C ASP A 124 12.07 -3.56 4.76
N LYS A 125 12.80 -4.48 4.11
CA LYS A 125 13.11 -5.81 4.67
C LYS A 125 13.96 -5.71 5.94
N GLN A 126 14.97 -4.87 5.95
CA GLN A 126 15.81 -4.65 7.14
C GLN A 126 15.00 -4.08 8.30
N ILE A 127 14.16 -3.07 8.03
CA ILE A 127 13.26 -2.49 9.03
C ILE A 127 12.36 -3.58 9.63
N SER A 128 11.71 -4.40 8.79
CA SER A 128 10.84 -5.48 9.26
C SER A 128 11.58 -6.51 10.12
N LEU A 129 12.81 -6.87 9.78
CA LEU A 129 13.63 -7.78 10.57
C LEU A 129 13.99 -7.20 11.94
N GLU A 130 14.34 -5.91 12.02
CA GLU A 130 14.65 -5.27 13.29
C GLU A 130 13.40 -5.09 14.17
N GLU A 131 12.24 -4.84 13.57
CA GLU A 131 10.96 -4.80 14.29
C GLU A 131 10.61 -6.16 14.90
N GLN A 132 10.78 -7.25 14.15
CA GLN A 132 10.56 -8.62 14.66
C GLN A 132 11.51 -8.94 15.81
N LYS A 133 12.79 -8.56 15.68
CA LYS A 133 13.80 -8.73 16.73
C LYS A 133 13.45 -7.93 17.98
N LEU A 134 13.03 -6.68 17.82
CA LEU A 134 12.59 -5.83 18.93
C LEU A 134 11.39 -6.46 19.68
N GLU A 135 10.41 -6.96 18.93
CA GLU A 135 9.25 -7.62 19.52
C GLU A 135 9.64 -8.90 20.28
N SER A 136 10.55 -9.69 19.73
CA SER A 136 11.10 -10.88 20.41
C SER A 136 11.81 -10.51 21.70
N LEU A 137 12.64 -9.46 21.70
CA LEU A 137 13.33 -8.97 22.90
C LEU A 137 12.36 -8.46 23.96
N LYS A 138 11.27 -7.79 23.55
CA LYS A 138 10.22 -7.34 24.48
C LYS A 138 9.54 -8.53 25.16
N ARG A 139 9.24 -9.60 24.42
CA ARG A 139 8.65 -10.83 24.98
C ARG A 139 9.59 -11.51 25.98
N ILE A 140 10.87 -11.61 25.63
CA ILE A 140 11.89 -12.18 26.55
C ILE A 140 11.97 -11.34 27.82
N LYS A 141 12.04 -9.99 27.70
CA LYS A 141 12.07 -9.08 28.86
C LYS A 141 10.85 -9.30 29.74
N SER A 142 9.63 -9.34 29.19
CA SER A 142 8.41 -9.59 29.96
C SER A 142 8.47 -10.92 30.71
N ALA A 143 8.81 -12.01 30.00
CA ALA A 143 8.91 -13.33 30.60
C ALA A 143 9.95 -13.42 31.72
N CYS A 144 11.08 -12.69 31.60
CA CYS A 144 12.06 -12.61 32.68
C CYS A 144 11.53 -11.84 33.90
N LEU A 145 10.87 -10.71 33.68
CA LEU A 145 10.26 -9.93 34.77
C LEU A 145 9.21 -10.76 35.52
N ASP A 146 8.32 -11.44 34.79
CA ASP A 146 7.28 -12.29 35.39
C ASP A 146 7.85 -13.45 36.23
N LYS A 147 9.04 -13.98 35.88
CA LYS A 147 9.69 -15.07 36.61
C LYS A 147 10.61 -14.64 37.75
N MET A 148 11.15 -13.42 37.67
CA MET A 148 12.15 -12.95 38.64
C MET A 148 11.53 -12.18 39.80
N PHE A 149 10.31 -11.69 39.67
CA PHE A 149 9.62 -10.85 40.65
C PHE A 149 8.29 -11.45 41.12
N VAL A 150 8.20 -12.76 41.21
CA VAL A 150 7.07 -13.48 41.83
C VAL A 150 7.18 -13.45 43.34
#